data_f10059940c971ac55382db85294a58ab
#
_entry.id   f10059940c971ac55382db85294a58ab
#
_cell.length_a   1.000
_cell.length_b   1.000
_cell.length_c   1.000
_cell.angle_alpha   90.00
_cell.angle_beta   90.00
_cell.angle_gamma   90.00
#
_symmetry.space_group_name_H-M   'P 1'
#
loop_
_entity.id
_entity.type
_entity.pdbx_description
1 polymer ?
#
loop_
_entity_poly.entity_id
_entity_poly.type
_entity_poly.pdbx_seq_one_letter_code
_entity_poly.pdbx_strand_id
1 'polypeptide(L)'
;MARFVTGIVVATMAIAWALIAGPMGTAAPDGLRHCEVSDGRQPETATPEEVGLDSAGVRQAVAFASNPTRFTVQVFRNNCLIAGGPTNQRAGGVAWNLWSGTKSVVSLVAGIAVDEHKLRVDDPIGNYLPAGLGDDEHRAITVRSLLTETSGMEIAIASEGVTGLFRLDPNVVAQALAMPIVHPQGETWQYSQRAVDLLVYVIQQAVGEDFQAYAQRNLFDPLGIRTSDYLWVRDRSGNTYGHAHLVLPPDDYAKLGLLLVNRGNWHGRQLISTDYLAQATTPGGVNPCYGFLITVNGPDCEDLFPGLPKDAIEMSGMLRQDNYIVPSLGLLVSWTGVTVPGGAVSFPHDFLRGLTGAFRNPTLPDPGPYVDHPDTSLTDPMFINPDATLAALGLGPMSYPGCGILACLGKPLYPPFGGWPPGCFILGCVGTDPATPGIR
;
A
#
# COMPACT_ATOMS: atom_id res chain seq x y z
N MET A 1 92.91 -5.69 15.16
CA MET A 1 92.06 -5.04 16.17
C MET A 1 91.08 -4.16 15.44
N ALA A 2 89.88 -4.63 15.18
CA ALA A 2 88.81 -3.92 14.46
C ALA A 2 87.68 -3.64 15.44
N ARG A 3 87.30 -2.38 15.58
CA ARG A 3 86.15 -1.96 16.37
C ARG A 3 84.93 -1.86 15.47
N PHE A 4 83.90 -2.66 15.76
CA PHE A 4 82.61 -2.53 15.16
C PHE A 4 81.81 -1.44 15.92
N VAL A 5 81.28 -0.48 15.19
CA VAL A 5 80.33 0.49 15.69
C VAL A 5 78.95 0.09 15.16
N THR A 6 78.06 -0.26 16.10
CA THR A 6 76.68 -0.62 15.79
C THR A 6 75.83 0.67 15.77
N GLY A 7 75.32 1.04 14.61
CA GLY A 7 74.36 2.15 14.50
C GLY A 7 72.93 1.61 14.65
N ILE A 8 72.19 2.17 15.61
CA ILE A 8 70.76 1.94 15.78
C ILE A 8 69.97 2.91 14.89
N VAL A 9 69.24 2.38 13.90
CA VAL A 9 68.27 3.16 13.11
C VAL A 9 66.95 3.08 13.83
N VAL A 10 66.46 4.24 14.30
CA VAL A 10 65.12 4.41 14.85
C VAL A 10 64.18 4.72 13.66
N ALA A 11 63.31 3.80 13.28
CA ALA A 11 62.25 4.06 12.30
C ALA A 11 61.04 4.63 13.02
N THR A 12 60.77 5.90 12.79
CA THR A 12 59.52 6.56 13.19
C THR A 12 58.38 6.19 12.21
N MET A 13 57.47 5.33 12.66
CA MET A 13 56.20 5.09 11.96
C MET A 13 55.28 6.29 12.19
N ALA A 14 55.06 7.07 11.15
CA ALA A 14 53.97 8.03 11.06
C ALA A 14 52.67 7.28 10.73
N ILE A 15 51.76 7.17 11.68
CA ILE A 15 50.42 6.65 11.45
C ILE A 15 49.60 7.76 10.80
N ALA A 16 49.37 7.66 9.48
CA ALA A 16 48.46 8.53 8.78
C ALA A 16 47.02 8.08 9.11
N TRP A 17 46.28 8.89 9.84
CA TRP A 17 44.84 8.75 9.94
C TRP A 17 44.19 9.13 8.61
N ALA A 18 43.81 8.15 7.80
CA ALA A 18 42.93 8.39 6.67
C ALA A 18 41.53 8.64 7.23
N LEU A 19 41.10 9.88 7.23
CA LEU A 19 39.69 10.25 7.36
C LEU A 19 38.97 9.61 6.18
N ILE A 20 38.20 8.57 6.43
CA ILE A 20 37.26 8.02 5.45
C ILE A 20 36.13 9.05 5.35
N ALA A 21 36.24 9.98 4.43
CA ALA A 21 35.12 10.78 3.98
C ALA A 21 34.18 9.80 3.26
N GLY A 22 33.05 9.49 3.88
CA GLY A 22 31.95 8.81 3.20
C GLY A 22 31.54 9.62 1.96
N PRO A 23 30.88 9.00 0.96
CA PRO A 23 30.50 9.70 -0.25
C PRO A 23 29.61 10.89 0.13
N MET A 24 30.08 12.10 -0.14
CA MET A 24 29.25 13.30 -0.07
C MET A 24 28.21 13.16 -1.18
N GLY A 25 26.93 12.96 -0.79
CA GLY A 25 25.83 13.01 -1.73
C GLY A 25 25.94 14.30 -2.56
N THR A 26 25.76 14.17 -3.86
CA THR A 26 25.76 15.31 -4.78
C THR A 26 24.61 16.23 -4.40
N ALA A 27 24.90 17.47 -4.02
CA ALA A 27 23.86 18.46 -3.77
C ALA A 27 23.00 18.61 -5.02
N ALA A 28 21.69 18.47 -4.87
CA ALA A 28 20.75 18.71 -5.96
C ALA A 28 20.75 20.19 -6.38
N PRO A 29 20.22 20.53 -7.57
CA PRO A 29 20.20 21.91 -8.08
C PRO A 29 19.50 22.91 -7.16
N ASP A 30 18.62 22.45 -6.28
CA ASP A 30 17.88 23.26 -5.28
C ASP A 30 18.66 23.50 -3.97
N GLY A 31 19.84 22.91 -3.84
CA GLY A 31 20.68 23.00 -2.63
C GLY A 31 20.17 22.20 -1.44
N LEU A 32 19.11 21.40 -1.61
CA LEU A 32 18.59 20.52 -0.57
C LEU A 32 19.35 19.18 -0.55
N ARG A 33 19.36 18.53 0.60
CA ARG A 33 19.91 17.18 0.72
C ARG A 33 18.95 16.16 0.10
N HIS A 34 19.53 15.20 -0.62
CA HIS A 34 18.87 14.01 -1.13
C HIS A 34 19.59 12.78 -0.59
N CYS A 35 18.83 11.78 -0.17
CA CYS A 35 19.34 10.50 0.29
C CYS A 35 19.05 9.41 -0.75
N GLU A 36 19.85 8.34 -0.71
CA GLU A 36 19.56 7.15 -1.48
C GLU A 36 18.43 6.35 -0.80
N VAL A 37 17.61 5.71 -1.61
CA VAL A 37 16.63 4.74 -1.08
C VAL A 37 17.37 3.53 -0.49
N SER A 38 16.79 2.89 0.51
CA SER A 38 17.43 1.76 1.20
C SER A 38 16.59 0.48 1.07
N ASP A 39 17.22 -0.61 0.66
CA ASP A 39 16.61 -1.96 0.70
C ASP A 39 16.52 -2.49 2.14
N GLY A 40 17.31 -1.93 3.06
CA GLY A 40 17.25 -2.22 4.49
C GLY A 40 16.09 -1.51 5.20
N ARG A 41 15.94 -1.81 6.52
CA ARG A 41 14.95 -1.14 7.36
C ARG A 41 15.47 0.14 8.01
N GLN A 42 16.71 0.51 7.76
CA GLN A 42 17.31 1.75 8.28
C GLN A 42 17.59 2.67 7.11
N PRO A 43 16.67 3.61 6.82
CA PRO A 43 16.89 4.62 5.80
C PRO A 43 17.98 5.62 6.23
N GLU A 44 18.58 6.29 5.26
CA GLU A 44 19.40 7.45 5.54
C GLU A 44 18.56 8.55 6.20
N THR A 45 19.18 9.31 7.08
CA THR A 45 18.54 10.40 7.84
C THR A 45 19.10 11.76 7.44
N ALA A 46 18.26 12.79 7.57
CA ALA A 46 18.67 14.19 7.46
C ALA A 46 17.98 15.01 8.57
N THR A 47 18.51 16.16 8.86
CA THR A 47 17.77 17.16 9.65
C THR A 47 16.68 17.78 8.77
N PRO A 48 15.56 18.23 9.35
CA PRO A 48 14.52 18.93 8.58
C PRO A 48 15.07 20.14 7.80
N GLU A 49 16.01 20.89 8.36
CA GLU A 49 16.64 22.05 7.72
C GLU A 49 17.43 21.67 6.48
N GLU A 50 18.15 20.56 6.46
CA GLU A 50 18.90 20.08 5.29
C GLU A 50 17.99 19.81 4.09
N VAL A 51 16.71 19.55 4.34
CA VAL A 51 15.70 19.27 3.31
C VAL A 51 14.61 20.34 3.22
N GLY A 52 14.84 21.53 3.79
CA GLY A 52 13.99 22.71 3.61
C GLY A 52 12.75 22.76 4.52
N LEU A 53 12.76 22.13 5.69
CA LEU A 53 11.69 22.20 6.69
C LEU A 53 12.22 22.79 8.00
N ASP A 54 11.32 23.26 8.83
CA ASP A 54 11.57 23.72 10.19
C ASP A 54 11.47 22.57 11.21
N SER A 55 12.55 22.32 11.96
CA SER A 55 12.58 21.22 12.95
C SER A 55 11.54 21.34 14.04
N ALA A 56 11.20 22.56 14.48
CA ALA A 56 10.22 22.75 15.54
C ALA A 56 8.80 22.37 15.06
N GLY A 57 8.43 22.81 13.85
CA GLY A 57 7.16 22.47 13.21
C GLY A 57 7.03 20.98 12.93
N VAL A 58 8.08 20.35 12.36
CA VAL A 58 8.09 18.90 12.10
C VAL A 58 7.94 18.11 13.41
N ARG A 59 8.69 18.46 14.47
CA ARG A 59 8.55 17.80 15.77
C ARG A 59 7.16 17.95 16.36
N GLN A 60 6.53 19.13 16.22
CA GLN A 60 5.17 19.37 16.70
C GLN A 60 4.15 18.52 15.95
N ALA A 61 4.25 18.46 14.61
CA ALA A 61 3.37 17.65 13.77
C ALA A 61 3.51 16.14 14.11
N VAL A 62 4.74 15.63 14.21
CA VAL A 62 4.98 14.22 14.56
C VAL A 62 4.50 13.92 15.99
N ALA A 63 4.71 14.81 16.95
CA ALA A 63 4.20 14.64 18.32
C ALA A 63 2.67 14.59 18.35
N PHE A 64 1.99 15.43 17.56
CA PHE A 64 0.53 15.39 17.39
C PHE A 64 0.05 14.07 16.80
N ALA A 65 0.73 13.57 15.74
CA ALA A 65 0.41 12.30 15.11
C ALA A 65 0.70 11.07 15.99
N SER A 66 1.65 11.19 16.93
CA SER A 66 2.16 10.08 17.77
C SER A 66 1.30 9.85 19.01
N ASN A 67 -0.01 9.67 18.84
CA ASN A 67 -0.88 9.32 19.96
C ASN A 67 -0.66 7.85 20.41
N PRO A 68 -1.18 7.42 21.60
CA PRO A 68 -0.92 6.08 22.15
C PRO A 68 -1.36 4.91 21.27
N THR A 69 -2.27 5.15 20.31
CA THR A 69 -2.79 4.11 19.42
C THR A 69 -2.04 4.04 18.09
N ARG A 70 -1.07 4.94 17.84
CA ARG A 70 -0.19 4.92 16.68
C ARG A 70 1.05 4.07 16.92
N PHE A 71 1.35 3.18 15.97
CA PHE A 71 2.57 2.36 16.04
C PHE A 71 3.75 3.07 15.43
N THR A 72 3.57 3.62 14.24
CA THR A 72 4.64 4.36 13.56
C THR A 72 4.11 5.64 12.94
N VAL A 73 4.97 6.64 12.94
CA VAL A 73 4.86 7.88 12.16
C VAL A 73 6.23 8.11 11.56
N GLN A 74 6.34 8.14 10.25
CA GLN A 74 7.61 8.36 9.54
C GLN A 74 7.41 9.48 8.53
N VAL A 75 8.29 10.48 8.57
CA VAL A 75 8.30 11.59 7.60
C VAL A 75 9.58 11.53 6.82
N PHE A 76 9.46 11.36 5.50
CA PHE A 76 10.57 11.38 4.57
C PHE A 76 10.48 12.61 3.67
N ARG A 77 11.62 13.19 3.38
CA ARG A 77 11.78 14.22 2.35
C ARG A 77 13.03 13.91 1.53
N ASN A 78 12.88 13.92 0.19
CA ASN A 78 13.96 13.59 -0.73
C ASN A 78 14.67 12.26 -0.36
N ASN A 79 13.88 11.22 -0.06
CA ASN A 79 14.29 9.90 0.42
C ASN A 79 14.97 9.88 1.82
N CYS A 80 15.22 11.02 2.46
CA CYS A 80 15.78 11.07 3.80
C CYS A 80 14.68 10.93 4.86
N LEU A 81 14.84 10.05 5.83
CA LEU A 81 14.01 10.05 7.03
C LEU A 81 14.38 11.27 7.89
N ILE A 82 13.45 12.21 8.03
CA ILE A 82 13.67 13.48 8.74
C ILE A 82 13.03 13.52 10.13
N ALA A 83 12.01 12.70 10.34
CA ALA A 83 11.39 12.57 11.66
C ALA A 83 10.68 11.22 11.80
N GLY A 84 10.60 10.75 13.03
CA GLY A 84 9.90 9.51 13.37
C GLY A 84 9.20 9.60 14.73
N GLY A 85 8.12 8.85 14.87
CA GLY A 85 7.38 8.72 16.13
C GLY A 85 8.17 7.94 17.18
N PRO A 86 7.83 8.10 18.48
CA PRO A 86 8.60 7.54 19.61
C PRO A 86 8.59 6.00 19.65
N THR A 87 7.65 5.36 18.96
CA THR A 87 7.49 3.89 18.95
C THR A 87 8.10 3.24 17.72
N ASN A 88 8.54 4.01 16.72
CA ASN A 88 9.02 3.50 15.43
C ASN A 88 10.11 2.43 15.55
N GLN A 89 11.11 2.67 16.39
CA GLN A 89 12.22 1.71 16.59
C GLN A 89 11.73 0.32 17.04
N ARG A 90 10.64 0.29 17.80
CA ARG A 90 10.07 -0.95 18.34
C ARG A 90 9.02 -1.57 17.41
N ALA A 91 8.25 -0.75 16.72
CA ALA A 91 7.07 -1.16 15.96
C ALA A 91 7.31 -1.24 14.45
N GLY A 92 8.31 -0.54 13.91
CA GLY A 92 8.55 -0.44 12.47
C GLY A 92 8.78 -1.77 11.77
N GLY A 93 9.41 -2.74 12.46
CA GLY A 93 9.63 -4.08 11.96
C GLY A 93 8.51 -5.09 12.28
N VAL A 94 7.43 -4.68 12.95
CA VAL A 94 6.31 -5.57 13.31
C VAL A 94 5.27 -5.52 12.20
N ALA A 95 5.00 -6.66 11.56
CA ALA A 95 4.06 -6.73 10.46
C ALA A 95 2.63 -6.36 10.91
N TRP A 96 2.02 -5.42 10.20
CA TRP A 96 0.73 -4.81 10.51
C TRP A 96 -0.21 -4.91 9.32
N ASN A 97 -1.50 -5.14 9.56
CA ASN A 97 -2.49 -5.28 8.48
C ASN A 97 -2.72 -3.92 7.80
N LEU A 98 -2.39 -3.82 6.52
CA LEU A 98 -2.57 -2.61 5.73
C LEU A 98 -4.03 -2.35 5.37
N TRP A 99 -4.93 -3.31 5.63
CA TRP A 99 -6.32 -3.20 5.23
C TRP A 99 -6.43 -2.81 3.74
N SER A 100 -7.24 -1.82 3.41
CA SER A 100 -7.41 -1.36 2.02
C SER A 100 -6.15 -0.77 1.37
N GLY A 101 -5.12 -0.41 2.15
CA GLY A 101 -3.81 -0.09 1.59
C GLY A 101 -3.23 -1.22 0.71
N THR A 102 -3.70 -2.46 0.92
CA THR A 102 -3.43 -3.61 0.05
C THR A 102 -3.86 -3.36 -1.40
N LYS A 103 -4.99 -2.68 -1.64
CA LYS A 103 -5.50 -2.37 -2.98
C LYS A 103 -4.47 -1.59 -3.81
N SER A 104 -3.84 -0.60 -3.19
CA SER A 104 -2.79 0.18 -3.87
C SER A 104 -1.59 -0.70 -4.24
N VAL A 105 -1.24 -1.69 -3.42
CA VAL A 105 -0.18 -2.65 -3.76
C VAL A 105 -0.59 -3.53 -4.95
N VAL A 106 -1.86 -3.95 -5.02
CA VAL A 106 -2.40 -4.66 -6.20
C VAL A 106 -2.27 -3.81 -7.46
N SER A 107 -2.55 -2.50 -7.37
CA SER A 107 -2.32 -1.56 -8.49
C SER A 107 -0.86 -1.53 -8.93
N LEU A 108 0.10 -1.49 -7.99
CA LEU A 108 1.52 -1.51 -8.35
C LEU A 108 1.90 -2.81 -9.09
N VAL A 109 1.40 -3.95 -8.63
CA VAL A 109 1.64 -5.26 -9.30
C VAL A 109 0.97 -5.29 -10.67
N ALA A 110 -0.24 -4.73 -10.82
CA ALA A 110 -0.89 -4.59 -12.12
C ALA A 110 -0.05 -3.74 -13.08
N GLY A 111 0.54 -2.64 -12.59
CA GLY A 111 1.42 -1.79 -13.39
C GLY A 111 2.63 -2.54 -13.94
N ILE A 112 3.26 -3.36 -13.11
CA ILE A 112 4.39 -4.20 -13.55
C ILE A 112 3.93 -5.19 -14.64
N ALA A 113 2.76 -5.83 -14.46
CA ALA A 113 2.20 -6.74 -15.48
C ALA A 113 1.84 -6.03 -16.80
N VAL A 114 1.42 -4.75 -16.72
CA VAL A 114 1.17 -3.91 -17.91
C VAL A 114 2.48 -3.59 -18.61
N ASP A 115 3.52 -3.20 -17.88
CA ASP A 115 4.83 -2.87 -18.42
C ASP A 115 5.51 -4.10 -19.06
N GLU A 116 5.26 -5.29 -18.55
CA GLU A 116 5.69 -6.57 -19.15
C GLU A 116 4.80 -7.03 -20.32
N HIS A 117 3.80 -6.24 -20.72
CA HIS A 117 2.82 -6.59 -21.77
C HIS A 117 2.04 -7.90 -21.51
N LYS A 118 1.91 -8.29 -20.25
CA LYS A 118 1.12 -9.43 -19.80
C LYS A 118 -0.35 -9.06 -19.60
N LEU A 119 -0.60 -7.81 -19.23
CA LEU A 119 -1.90 -7.25 -18.92
C LEU A 119 -2.11 -5.96 -19.72
N ARG A 120 -3.33 -5.67 -20.12
CA ARG A 120 -3.71 -4.40 -20.74
C ARG A 120 -4.91 -3.83 -20.00
N VAL A 121 -4.83 -2.55 -19.62
CA VAL A 121 -5.88 -1.92 -18.80
C VAL A 121 -7.24 -1.86 -19.49
N ASP A 122 -7.26 -1.76 -20.81
CA ASP A 122 -8.51 -1.64 -21.59
C ASP A 122 -9.03 -2.97 -22.11
N ASP A 123 -8.34 -4.08 -21.85
CA ASP A 123 -8.81 -5.40 -22.24
C ASP A 123 -9.96 -5.85 -21.34
N PRO A 124 -10.97 -6.55 -21.90
CA PRO A 124 -11.96 -7.26 -21.12
C PRO A 124 -11.28 -8.41 -20.35
N ILE A 125 -11.69 -8.62 -19.10
CA ILE A 125 -11.09 -9.67 -18.25
C ILE A 125 -11.31 -11.07 -18.83
N GLY A 126 -12.33 -11.24 -19.66
CA GLY A 126 -12.59 -12.49 -20.40
C GLY A 126 -11.41 -12.97 -21.24
N ASN A 127 -10.48 -12.07 -21.64
CA ASN A 127 -9.25 -12.46 -22.34
C ASN A 127 -8.30 -13.27 -21.44
N TYR A 128 -8.41 -13.12 -20.16
CA TYR A 128 -7.52 -13.75 -19.16
C TYR A 128 -8.21 -14.88 -18.39
N LEU A 129 -9.53 -14.79 -18.20
CA LEU A 129 -10.27 -15.81 -17.45
C LEU A 129 -10.29 -17.15 -18.19
N PRO A 130 -10.15 -18.28 -17.49
CA PRO A 130 -10.35 -19.61 -18.04
C PRO A 130 -11.69 -19.73 -18.77
N ALA A 131 -11.75 -20.60 -19.77
CA ALA A 131 -12.98 -20.89 -20.49
C ALA A 131 -14.07 -21.43 -19.54
N GLY A 132 -15.28 -20.89 -19.65
CA GLY A 132 -16.42 -21.28 -18.81
C GLY A 132 -16.43 -20.70 -17.39
N LEU A 133 -15.46 -19.85 -17.04
CA LEU A 133 -15.48 -19.11 -15.77
C LEU A 133 -16.04 -17.70 -16.02
N GLY A 134 -17.12 -17.35 -15.32
CA GLY A 134 -17.88 -16.11 -15.52
C GLY A 134 -18.80 -16.18 -16.76
N ASP A 135 -19.90 -15.46 -16.70
CA ASP A 135 -20.79 -15.25 -17.84
C ASP A 135 -20.25 -14.17 -18.78
N ASP A 136 -20.94 -13.93 -19.88
CA ASP A 136 -20.52 -12.97 -20.92
C ASP A 136 -20.45 -11.54 -20.37
N GLU A 137 -21.32 -11.17 -19.43
CA GLU A 137 -21.39 -9.83 -18.85
C GLU A 137 -20.19 -9.57 -17.94
N HIS A 138 -19.87 -10.49 -17.03
CA HIS A 138 -18.67 -10.41 -16.21
C HIS A 138 -17.40 -10.44 -17.06
N ARG A 139 -17.36 -11.29 -18.08
CA ARG A 139 -16.19 -11.39 -18.96
C ARG A 139 -15.94 -10.13 -19.78
N ALA A 140 -16.96 -9.29 -19.99
CA ALA A 140 -16.86 -8.01 -20.69
C ALA A 140 -16.34 -6.87 -19.79
N ILE A 141 -16.27 -7.04 -18.46
CA ILE A 141 -15.68 -6.06 -17.55
C ILE A 141 -14.23 -5.82 -17.97
N THR A 142 -13.77 -4.56 -18.02
CA THR A 142 -12.40 -4.24 -18.35
C THR A 142 -11.50 -4.24 -17.10
N VAL A 143 -10.22 -4.49 -17.28
CA VAL A 143 -9.20 -4.33 -16.20
C VAL A 143 -9.25 -2.91 -15.64
N ARG A 144 -9.44 -1.89 -16.49
CA ARG A 144 -9.60 -0.50 -16.07
C ARG A 144 -10.74 -0.32 -15.09
N SER A 145 -11.90 -0.91 -15.37
CA SER A 145 -13.07 -0.80 -14.50
C SER A 145 -12.89 -1.47 -13.15
N LEU A 146 -12.10 -2.54 -13.08
CA LEU A 146 -11.71 -3.13 -11.80
C LEU A 146 -10.73 -2.22 -11.04
N LEU A 147 -9.74 -1.62 -11.75
CA LEU A 147 -8.77 -0.69 -11.17
C LEU A 147 -9.40 0.62 -10.68
N THR A 148 -10.44 1.10 -11.35
CA THR A 148 -11.14 2.34 -10.97
C THR A 148 -12.37 2.10 -10.11
N GLU A 149 -12.66 0.84 -9.76
CA GLU A 149 -13.86 0.45 -9.01
C GLU A 149 -15.17 0.93 -9.64
N THR A 150 -15.26 0.78 -10.97
CA THR A 150 -16.44 1.14 -11.79
C THR A 150 -16.96 -0.06 -12.58
N SER A 151 -16.78 -1.27 -12.06
CA SER A 151 -17.19 -2.51 -12.75
C SER A 151 -18.71 -2.65 -12.92
N GLY A 152 -19.50 -1.98 -12.10
CA GLY A 152 -20.96 -2.11 -12.07
C GLY A 152 -21.47 -3.31 -11.26
N MET A 153 -20.59 -4.16 -10.74
CA MET A 153 -20.98 -5.27 -9.87
C MET A 153 -21.59 -4.75 -8.57
N GLU A 154 -22.62 -5.43 -8.08
CA GLU A 154 -23.20 -5.14 -6.77
C GLU A 154 -22.17 -5.30 -5.65
N ILE A 155 -22.34 -4.55 -4.57
CA ILE A 155 -21.38 -4.49 -3.46
C ILE A 155 -22.03 -4.76 -2.11
N ALA A 156 -21.22 -5.22 -1.15
CA ALA A 156 -21.56 -5.34 0.27
C ALA A 156 -20.34 -5.06 1.14
N ILE A 157 -19.87 -3.83 1.13
CA ILE A 157 -18.56 -3.38 1.67
C ILE A 157 -18.25 -3.97 3.04
N ALA A 158 -19.18 -3.85 4.00
CA ALA A 158 -18.95 -4.32 5.37
C ALA A 158 -18.92 -5.85 5.46
N SER A 159 -19.84 -6.52 4.76
CA SER A 159 -19.97 -7.98 4.80
C SER A 159 -18.78 -8.66 4.16
N GLU A 160 -18.35 -8.17 2.98
CA GLU A 160 -17.18 -8.68 2.27
C GLU A 160 -15.90 -8.49 3.10
N GLY A 161 -15.74 -7.35 3.76
CA GLY A 161 -14.63 -7.09 4.65
C GLY A 161 -14.61 -7.99 5.88
N VAL A 162 -15.78 -8.23 6.51
CA VAL A 162 -15.91 -9.09 7.70
C VAL A 162 -15.63 -10.54 7.34
N THR A 163 -16.14 -11.06 6.21
CA THR A 163 -15.90 -12.45 5.81
C THR A 163 -14.43 -12.70 5.48
N GLY A 164 -13.77 -11.76 4.83
CA GLY A 164 -12.32 -11.78 4.58
C GLY A 164 -11.52 -11.77 5.88
N LEU A 165 -11.93 -10.94 6.84
CA LEU A 165 -11.30 -10.82 8.15
C LEU A 165 -11.22 -12.14 8.91
N PHE A 166 -12.28 -12.93 8.85
CA PHE A 166 -12.37 -14.24 9.50
C PHE A 166 -12.02 -15.41 8.55
N ARG A 167 -11.59 -15.12 7.33
CA ARG A 167 -11.29 -16.10 6.28
C ARG A 167 -12.46 -17.09 6.07
N LEU A 168 -13.66 -16.55 6.07
CA LEU A 168 -14.87 -17.37 5.86
C LEU A 168 -15.16 -17.62 4.38
N ASP A 169 -14.59 -16.79 3.50
CA ASP A 169 -14.86 -16.86 2.06
C ASP A 169 -14.43 -18.20 1.48
N PRO A 170 -15.36 -18.95 0.86
CA PRO A 170 -15.01 -20.19 0.19
C PRO A 170 -14.15 -19.97 -1.06
N ASN A 171 -14.48 -18.95 -1.84
CA ASN A 171 -13.77 -18.58 -3.07
C ASN A 171 -14.18 -17.18 -3.51
N VAL A 172 -13.31 -16.19 -3.28
CA VAL A 172 -13.61 -14.78 -3.58
C VAL A 172 -13.79 -14.52 -5.08
N VAL A 173 -13.17 -15.32 -5.95
CA VAL A 173 -13.31 -15.20 -7.41
C VAL A 173 -14.71 -15.67 -7.83
N ALA A 174 -15.14 -16.83 -7.33
CA ALA A 174 -16.49 -17.35 -7.60
C ALA A 174 -17.56 -16.39 -7.03
N GLN A 175 -17.32 -15.83 -5.84
CA GLN A 175 -18.20 -14.83 -5.23
C GLN A 175 -18.31 -13.58 -6.09
N ALA A 176 -17.18 -13.02 -6.57
CA ALA A 176 -17.17 -11.87 -7.46
C ALA A 176 -17.98 -12.13 -8.75
N LEU A 177 -17.77 -13.29 -9.37
CA LEU A 177 -18.46 -13.67 -10.63
C LEU A 177 -19.92 -14.10 -10.41
N ALA A 178 -20.41 -14.11 -9.18
CA ALA A 178 -21.80 -14.34 -8.86
C ALA A 178 -22.54 -13.05 -8.48
N MET A 179 -21.83 -11.95 -8.22
CA MET A 179 -22.46 -10.66 -7.94
C MET A 179 -23.14 -10.14 -9.20
N PRO A 180 -24.43 -9.75 -9.14
CA PRO A 180 -25.09 -9.21 -10.33
C PRO A 180 -24.44 -7.88 -10.75
N ILE A 181 -24.45 -7.60 -12.06
CA ILE A 181 -24.06 -6.30 -12.59
C ILE A 181 -25.31 -5.41 -12.55
N VAL A 182 -25.29 -4.39 -11.69
CA VAL A 182 -26.44 -3.54 -11.41
C VAL A 182 -26.32 -2.15 -12.01
N HIS A 183 -25.13 -1.79 -12.52
CA HIS A 183 -24.87 -0.54 -13.23
C HIS A 183 -24.08 -0.81 -14.50
N PRO A 184 -24.23 0.04 -15.53
CA PRO A 184 -23.31 -0.01 -16.66
C PRO A 184 -21.86 0.24 -16.21
N GLN A 185 -20.94 -0.52 -16.78
CA GLN A 185 -19.52 -0.38 -16.52
C GLN A 185 -19.04 1.04 -16.84
N GLY A 186 -18.27 1.65 -15.94
CA GLY A 186 -17.69 2.97 -16.11
C GLY A 186 -18.61 4.14 -15.75
N GLU A 187 -19.85 3.90 -15.33
CA GLU A 187 -20.83 4.97 -15.04
C GLU A 187 -21.01 5.25 -13.54
N THR A 188 -20.75 4.26 -12.70
CA THR A 188 -20.94 4.38 -11.25
C THR A 188 -19.69 3.91 -10.52
N TRP A 189 -19.18 4.72 -9.62
CA TRP A 189 -18.11 4.32 -8.72
C TRP A 189 -18.69 3.60 -7.52
N GLN A 190 -18.19 2.40 -7.23
CA GLN A 190 -18.64 1.59 -6.11
C GLN A 190 -17.42 0.92 -5.47
N TYR A 191 -17.16 1.24 -4.20
CA TYR A 191 -16.02 0.67 -3.48
C TYR A 191 -16.22 -0.82 -3.23
N SER A 192 -15.73 -1.65 -4.15
CA SER A 192 -15.97 -3.10 -4.21
C SER A 192 -14.76 -3.90 -3.77
N GLN A 193 -14.93 -4.69 -2.72
CA GLN A 193 -13.88 -5.61 -2.29
C GLN A 193 -13.69 -6.74 -3.30
N ARG A 194 -14.81 -7.27 -3.83
CA ARG A 194 -14.80 -8.41 -4.76
C ARG A 194 -14.25 -8.05 -6.13
N ALA A 195 -14.42 -6.80 -6.57
CA ALA A 195 -13.81 -6.33 -7.82
C ALA A 195 -12.27 -6.41 -7.75
N VAL A 196 -11.68 -6.04 -6.62
CA VAL A 196 -10.23 -6.09 -6.43
C VAL A 196 -9.74 -7.53 -6.23
N ASP A 197 -10.50 -8.38 -5.54
CA ASP A 197 -10.18 -9.81 -5.43
C ASP A 197 -10.19 -10.49 -6.81
N LEU A 198 -11.17 -10.15 -7.66
CA LEU A 198 -11.23 -10.63 -9.06
C LEU A 198 -10.05 -10.11 -9.88
N LEU A 199 -9.67 -8.84 -9.71
CA LEU A 199 -8.50 -8.26 -10.40
C LEU A 199 -7.21 -9.03 -10.07
N VAL A 200 -6.98 -9.40 -8.82
CA VAL A 200 -5.82 -10.23 -8.42
C VAL A 200 -5.80 -11.53 -9.19
N TYR A 201 -6.94 -12.19 -9.30
CA TYR A 201 -7.04 -13.43 -10.07
C TYR A 201 -6.79 -13.20 -11.56
N VAL A 202 -7.32 -12.12 -12.14
CA VAL A 202 -7.08 -11.74 -13.54
C VAL A 202 -5.58 -11.51 -13.79
N ILE A 203 -4.89 -10.79 -12.89
CA ILE A 203 -3.43 -10.59 -12.98
C ILE A 203 -2.72 -11.94 -12.93
N GLN A 204 -3.08 -12.82 -11.98
CA GLN A 204 -2.51 -14.16 -11.86
C GLN A 204 -2.62 -14.95 -13.16
N GLN A 205 -3.79 -14.93 -13.80
CA GLN A 205 -3.99 -15.61 -15.09
C GLN A 205 -3.17 -14.96 -16.21
N ALA A 206 -3.11 -13.63 -16.26
CA ALA A 206 -2.36 -12.90 -17.27
C ALA A 206 -0.85 -13.16 -17.19
N VAL A 207 -0.29 -13.24 -15.99
CA VAL A 207 1.15 -13.51 -15.80
C VAL A 207 1.49 -15.00 -15.87
N GLY A 208 0.50 -15.89 -15.71
CA GLY A 208 0.67 -17.35 -15.81
C GLY A 208 1.32 -18.00 -14.60
N GLU A 209 1.34 -17.33 -13.44
CA GLU A 209 1.91 -17.83 -12.20
C GLU A 209 1.15 -17.29 -10.98
N ASP A 210 1.45 -17.84 -9.80
CA ASP A 210 0.84 -17.36 -8.53
C ASP A 210 1.09 -15.87 -8.32
N PHE A 211 0.01 -15.14 -7.97
CA PHE A 211 0.05 -13.69 -7.81
C PHE A 211 1.09 -13.23 -6.78
N GLN A 212 1.18 -13.91 -5.62
CA GLN A 212 2.14 -13.53 -4.58
C GLN A 212 3.58 -13.83 -5.00
N ALA A 213 3.81 -14.92 -5.73
CA ALA A 213 5.13 -15.24 -6.27
C ALA A 213 5.58 -14.20 -7.31
N TYR A 214 4.65 -13.76 -8.16
CA TYR A 214 4.92 -12.70 -9.12
C TYR A 214 5.21 -11.35 -8.42
N ALA A 215 4.39 -10.97 -7.44
CA ALA A 215 4.59 -9.75 -6.65
C ALA A 215 5.91 -9.79 -5.87
N GLN A 216 6.27 -10.94 -5.29
CA GLN A 216 7.54 -11.10 -4.59
C GLN A 216 8.72 -10.80 -5.51
N ARG A 217 8.79 -11.46 -6.64
CA ARG A 217 9.94 -11.35 -7.56
C ARG A 217 10.06 -9.97 -8.20
N ASN A 218 8.94 -9.36 -8.57
CA ASN A 218 8.94 -8.14 -9.39
C ASN A 218 8.77 -6.84 -8.62
N LEU A 219 8.18 -6.89 -7.42
CA LEU A 219 7.97 -5.72 -6.56
C LEU A 219 8.75 -5.81 -5.25
N PHE A 220 8.58 -6.89 -4.50
CA PHE A 220 9.09 -6.97 -3.12
C PHE A 220 10.60 -7.25 -3.05
N ASP A 221 11.13 -8.20 -3.84
CA ASP A 221 12.56 -8.48 -3.87
C ASP A 221 13.40 -7.25 -4.25
N PRO A 222 13.04 -6.47 -5.29
CA PRO A 222 13.74 -5.23 -5.62
C PRO A 222 13.76 -4.20 -4.48
N LEU A 223 12.72 -4.19 -3.63
CA LEU A 223 12.61 -3.31 -2.48
C LEU A 223 13.25 -3.89 -1.21
N GLY A 224 13.86 -5.08 -1.28
CA GLY A 224 14.44 -5.77 -0.14
C GLY A 224 13.40 -6.27 0.88
N ILE A 225 12.15 -6.49 0.45
CA ILE A 225 11.07 -7.03 1.28
C ILE A 225 11.06 -8.55 1.14
N ARG A 226 11.39 -9.27 2.22
CA ARG A 226 11.53 -10.72 2.18
C ARG A 226 10.19 -11.41 2.44
N THR A 227 10.02 -12.61 1.88
CA THR A 227 8.82 -13.45 2.12
C THR A 227 8.59 -13.77 3.60
N SER A 228 9.67 -13.77 4.41
CA SER A 228 9.60 -13.98 5.85
C SER A 228 9.07 -12.78 6.63
N ASP A 229 8.97 -11.61 6.02
CA ASP A 229 8.67 -10.37 6.73
C ASP A 229 7.18 -10.00 6.67
N TYR A 230 6.40 -10.63 5.79
CA TYR A 230 4.99 -10.31 5.61
C TYR A 230 4.11 -11.55 5.46
N LEU A 231 2.80 -11.33 5.61
CA LEU A 231 1.76 -12.30 5.29
C LEU A 231 0.75 -11.67 4.34
N TRP A 232 0.49 -12.29 3.19
CA TRP A 232 -0.64 -11.92 2.35
C TRP A 232 -1.69 -13.03 2.42
N VAL A 233 -2.83 -12.72 3.04
CA VAL A 233 -3.84 -13.72 3.36
C VAL A 233 -4.53 -14.22 2.08
N ARG A 234 -4.89 -15.51 2.08
CA ARG A 234 -5.65 -16.17 1.01
C ARG A 234 -7.00 -16.63 1.52
N ASP A 235 -7.98 -16.72 0.63
CA ASP A 235 -9.25 -17.37 0.91
C ASP A 235 -9.08 -18.89 1.09
N ARG A 236 -10.19 -19.59 1.30
CA ARG A 236 -10.18 -21.05 1.55
C ARG A 236 -9.92 -21.87 0.28
N SER A 237 -10.02 -21.28 -0.90
CA SER A 237 -9.65 -21.89 -2.21
C SER A 237 -8.22 -21.57 -2.61
N GLY A 238 -7.50 -20.74 -1.85
CA GLY A 238 -6.12 -20.34 -2.12
C GLY A 238 -5.97 -19.06 -2.94
N ASN A 239 -7.05 -18.34 -3.26
CA ASN A 239 -6.97 -17.05 -3.95
C ASN A 239 -6.47 -15.99 -2.98
N THR A 240 -5.56 -15.12 -3.42
CA THR A 240 -5.06 -14.01 -2.63
C THR A 240 -6.14 -12.93 -2.51
N TYR A 241 -6.38 -12.43 -1.29
CA TYR A 241 -7.23 -11.26 -1.10
C TYR A 241 -6.57 -10.01 -1.69
N GLY A 242 -7.25 -9.37 -2.62
CA GLY A 242 -6.78 -8.12 -3.21
C GLY A 242 -7.24 -6.89 -2.44
N HIS A 243 -8.40 -6.97 -1.83
CA HIS A 243 -9.04 -5.82 -1.19
C HIS A 243 -8.40 -5.43 0.15
N ALA A 244 -7.76 -6.38 0.85
CA ALA A 244 -7.18 -6.19 2.18
C ALA A 244 -6.21 -7.32 2.54
N HIS A 245 -5.70 -7.27 3.78
CA HIS A 245 -5.00 -8.36 4.46
C HIS A 245 -3.60 -8.68 3.90
N LEU A 246 -2.93 -7.72 3.27
CA LEU A 246 -1.48 -7.70 3.25
C LEU A 246 -1.02 -7.20 4.62
N VAL A 247 -0.38 -8.06 5.38
CA VAL A 247 0.17 -7.78 6.72
C VAL A 247 1.66 -7.55 6.54
N LEU A 248 2.10 -6.29 6.58
CA LEU A 248 3.43 -5.86 6.18
C LEU A 248 4.03 -4.96 7.27
N PRO A 249 5.35 -5.05 7.57
CA PRO A 249 6.01 -4.10 8.46
C PRO A 249 5.86 -2.65 7.99
N PRO A 250 5.63 -1.69 8.89
CA PRO A 250 5.56 -0.28 8.55
C PRO A 250 6.78 0.25 7.80
N ASP A 251 7.98 -0.22 8.16
CA ASP A 251 9.21 0.17 7.48
C ASP A 251 9.22 -0.31 6.01
N ASP A 252 8.64 -1.47 5.73
CA ASP A 252 8.49 -1.99 4.37
C ASP A 252 7.32 -1.33 3.64
N TYR A 253 6.25 -0.94 4.35
CA TYR A 253 5.17 -0.15 3.77
C TYR A 253 5.64 1.23 3.31
N ALA A 254 6.55 1.85 4.07
CA ALA A 254 7.17 3.12 3.69
C ALA A 254 7.98 2.99 2.39
N LYS A 255 8.64 1.85 2.11
CA LYS A 255 9.37 1.63 0.85
C LYS A 255 8.44 1.68 -0.38
N LEU A 256 7.22 1.14 -0.26
CA LEU A 256 6.21 1.26 -1.32
C LEU A 256 5.83 2.72 -1.57
N GLY A 257 5.70 3.51 -0.50
CA GLY A 257 5.50 4.96 -0.60
C GLY A 257 6.67 5.68 -1.26
N LEU A 258 7.92 5.35 -0.88
CA LEU A 258 9.13 5.93 -1.49
C LEU A 258 9.27 5.55 -2.97
N LEU A 259 8.87 4.33 -3.36
CA LEU A 259 8.83 3.95 -4.78
C LEU A 259 7.93 4.91 -5.59
N LEU A 260 6.78 5.29 -5.04
CA LEU A 260 5.86 6.24 -5.69
C LEU A 260 6.38 7.67 -5.63
N VAL A 261 7.03 8.11 -4.54
CA VAL A 261 7.76 9.40 -4.50
C VAL A 261 8.76 9.48 -5.65
N ASN A 262 9.48 8.39 -5.91
CA ASN A 262 10.48 8.28 -6.98
C ASN A 262 9.87 7.86 -8.34
N ARG A 263 8.55 8.00 -8.52
CA ARG A 263 7.84 7.74 -9.78
C ARG A 263 8.15 6.36 -10.36
N GLY A 264 8.17 5.35 -9.50
CA GLY A 264 8.41 3.96 -9.87
C GLY A 264 9.88 3.57 -10.05
N ASN A 265 10.81 4.48 -9.79
CA ASN A 265 12.25 4.22 -9.86
C ASN A 265 12.81 3.78 -8.51
N TRP A 266 13.65 2.73 -8.52
CA TRP A 266 14.35 2.22 -7.34
C TRP A 266 15.78 1.87 -7.70
N HIS A 267 16.77 2.51 -7.09
CA HIS A 267 18.20 2.37 -7.40
C HIS A 267 18.54 2.51 -8.91
N GLY A 268 17.87 3.47 -9.59
CA GLY A 268 18.06 3.68 -11.02
C GLY A 268 17.34 2.69 -11.94
N ARG A 269 16.66 1.68 -11.38
CA ARG A 269 15.82 0.76 -12.13
C ARG A 269 14.36 1.22 -12.08
N GLN A 270 13.74 1.38 -13.25
CA GLN A 270 12.31 1.65 -13.36
C GLN A 270 11.55 0.33 -13.12
N LEU A 271 10.91 0.19 -11.95
CA LEU A 271 10.12 -0.98 -11.59
C LEU A 271 8.69 -0.88 -12.14
N ILE A 272 8.15 0.33 -12.19
CA ILE A 272 6.81 0.62 -12.74
C ILE A 272 6.97 1.84 -13.63
N SER A 273 6.47 1.78 -14.86
CA SER A 273 6.60 2.87 -15.81
C SER A 273 5.92 4.16 -15.35
N THR A 274 6.50 5.29 -15.76
CA THR A 274 5.88 6.60 -15.56
C THR A 274 4.53 6.71 -16.27
N ASP A 275 4.36 6.03 -17.40
CA ASP A 275 3.12 6.04 -18.19
C ASP A 275 1.99 5.32 -17.47
N TYR A 276 2.26 4.17 -16.83
CA TYR A 276 1.28 3.52 -15.99
C TYR A 276 0.94 4.38 -14.77
N LEU A 277 1.96 4.88 -14.06
CA LEU A 277 1.75 5.71 -12.88
C LEU A 277 0.98 6.99 -13.20
N ALA A 278 1.23 7.63 -14.35
CA ALA A 278 0.46 8.78 -14.78
C ALA A 278 -1.04 8.47 -14.91
N GLN A 279 -1.40 7.28 -15.40
CA GLN A 279 -2.79 6.84 -15.45
C GLN A 279 -3.31 6.49 -14.04
N ALA A 280 -2.52 5.76 -13.26
CA ALA A 280 -2.90 5.27 -11.93
C ALA A 280 -3.14 6.39 -10.91
N THR A 281 -2.45 7.52 -11.06
CA THR A 281 -2.51 8.68 -10.16
C THR A 281 -3.33 9.85 -10.72
N THR A 282 -4.11 9.59 -11.76
CA THR A 282 -5.09 10.53 -12.32
C THR A 282 -6.50 10.05 -11.99
N PRO A 283 -7.45 10.97 -11.70
CA PRO A 283 -8.83 10.58 -11.46
C PRO A 283 -9.40 9.64 -12.51
N GLY A 284 -10.06 8.56 -12.09
CA GLY A 284 -10.64 7.54 -12.96
C GLY A 284 -11.92 7.96 -13.70
N GLY A 285 -12.29 9.23 -13.63
CA GLY A 285 -13.42 9.84 -14.34
C GLY A 285 -14.68 9.98 -13.49
N VAL A 286 -15.22 8.89 -12.93
CA VAL A 286 -16.47 8.94 -12.15
C VAL A 286 -16.24 9.47 -10.74
N ASN A 287 -15.19 9.00 -10.06
CA ASN A 287 -14.79 9.53 -8.77
C ASN A 287 -13.55 10.43 -8.95
N PRO A 288 -13.67 11.76 -8.71
CA PRO A 288 -12.56 12.67 -8.90
C PRO A 288 -11.42 12.46 -7.89
N CYS A 289 -11.67 11.74 -6.80
CA CYS A 289 -10.68 11.47 -5.75
C CYS A 289 -10.07 10.05 -5.85
N TYR A 290 -10.31 9.30 -6.93
CA TYR A 290 -9.88 7.92 -7.05
C TYR A 290 -9.28 7.63 -8.43
N GLY A 291 -8.07 7.08 -8.44
CA GLY A 291 -7.37 6.59 -9.63
C GLY A 291 -7.42 5.06 -9.72
N PHE A 292 -6.30 4.42 -10.04
CA PHE A 292 -6.21 2.96 -10.06
C PHE A 292 -5.91 2.43 -8.66
N LEU A 293 -6.95 2.22 -7.85
CA LEU A 293 -6.87 1.75 -6.45
C LEU A 293 -5.98 2.63 -5.56
N ILE A 294 -5.88 3.90 -5.88
CA ILE A 294 -5.09 4.93 -5.19
C ILE A 294 -5.98 6.15 -5.02
N THR A 295 -6.02 6.73 -3.82
CA THR A 295 -6.68 8.02 -3.58
C THR A 295 -5.84 9.14 -4.19
N VAL A 296 -6.46 10.05 -4.93
CA VAL A 296 -5.78 11.11 -5.68
C VAL A 296 -6.35 12.49 -5.33
N ASN A 297 -5.50 13.53 -5.41
CA ASN A 297 -5.89 14.91 -5.15
C ASN A 297 -6.50 15.56 -6.41
N GLY A 298 -7.61 14.98 -6.87
CA GLY A 298 -8.37 15.52 -7.99
C GLY A 298 -9.19 16.77 -7.66
N PRO A 299 -10.06 17.21 -8.56
CA PRO A 299 -11.02 18.28 -8.27
C PRO A 299 -11.89 17.95 -7.05
N ASP A 300 -12.08 18.92 -6.17
CA ASP A 300 -12.91 18.80 -4.96
C ASP A 300 -12.43 17.73 -3.95
N CYS A 301 -11.13 17.38 -3.99
CA CYS A 301 -10.53 16.38 -3.10
C CYS A 301 -9.51 16.98 -2.12
N GLU A 302 -9.42 18.31 -2.05
CA GLU A 302 -8.45 19.04 -1.23
C GLU A 302 -8.55 18.72 0.27
N ASP A 303 -9.73 18.39 0.76
CA ASP A 303 -9.95 18.03 2.17
C ASP A 303 -9.18 16.74 2.57
N LEU A 304 -8.93 15.86 1.61
CA LEU A 304 -8.09 14.66 1.81
C LEU A 304 -6.60 14.99 1.83
N PHE A 305 -6.20 16.09 1.18
CA PHE A 305 -4.81 16.50 0.97
C PHE A 305 -4.56 17.97 1.34
N PRO A 306 -4.89 18.39 2.57
CA PRO A 306 -4.91 19.80 2.96
C PRO A 306 -3.54 20.48 2.75
N GLY A 307 -3.55 21.54 1.93
CA GLY A 307 -2.35 22.32 1.63
C GLY A 307 -1.29 21.61 0.76
N LEU A 308 -1.55 20.40 0.29
CA LEU A 308 -0.64 19.63 -0.55
C LEU A 308 -0.84 19.93 -2.05
N PRO A 309 0.22 19.81 -2.87
CA PRO A 309 0.14 19.92 -4.32
C PRO A 309 -0.83 18.90 -4.96
N LYS A 310 -1.26 19.19 -6.19
CA LYS A 310 -2.22 18.36 -6.92
C LYS A 310 -1.69 16.96 -7.32
N ASP A 311 -0.39 16.74 -7.28
CA ASP A 311 0.20 15.41 -7.47
C ASP A 311 0.30 14.60 -6.17
N ALA A 312 -0.32 15.08 -5.07
CA ALA A 312 -0.46 14.32 -3.85
C ALA A 312 -1.41 13.13 -4.07
N ILE A 313 -1.00 11.97 -3.56
CA ILE A 313 -1.75 10.72 -3.61
C ILE A 313 -1.66 10.02 -2.27
N GLU A 314 -2.56 9.08 -2.01
CA GLU A 314 -2.58 8.32 -0.78
C GLU A 314 -2.85 6.84 -1.03
N MET A 315 -2.02 5.99 -0.41
CA MET A 315 -2.34 4.59 -0.17
C MET A 315 -3.03 4.54 1.19
N SER A 316 -4.33 4.26 1.22
CA SER A 316 -5.12 4.37 2.45
C SER A 316 -5.71 3.04 2.89
N GLY A 317 -5.66 2.77 4.18
CA GLY A 317 -6.23 1.59 4.81
C GLY A 317 -7.05 1.90 6.06
N MET A 318 -8.04 1.04 6.34
CA MET A 318 -8.88 1.17 7.51
C MET A 318 -8.03 1.35 8.79
N LEU A 319 -8.53 2.11 9.74
CA LEU A 319 -7.83 2.50 10.96
C LEU A 319 -6.61 3.40 10.71
N ARG A 320 -6.53 4.01 9.52
CA ARG A 320 -5.47 4.93 9.11
C ARG A 320 -4.11 4.25 8.98
N GLN A 321 -4.02 3.33 8.04
CA GLN A 321 -2.77 2.78 7.52
C GLN A 321 -2.45 3.56 6.25
N ASP A 322 -1.83 4.73 6.39
CA ASP A 322 -1.78 5.69 5.30
C ASP A 322 -0.32 6.00 4.90
N ASN A 323 -0.09 6.01 3.58
CA ASN A 323 1.07 6.63 2.96
C ASN A 323 0.59 7.85 2.18
N TYR A 324 0.86 9.07 2.67
CA TYR A 324 0.69 10.31 1.92
C TYR A 324 1.95 10.58 1.11
N ILE A 325 1.81 10.65 -0.18
CA ILE A 325 2.90 10.67 -1.15
C ILE A 325 2.78 11.92 -2.03
N VAL A 326 3.81 12.75 -2.09
CA VAL A 326 3.83 13.96 -2.91
C VAL A 326 5.12 14.00 -3.73
N PRO A 327 5.12 13.45 -4.95
CA PRO A 327 6.32 13.34 -5.77
C PRO A 327 7.01 14.69 -6.07
N SER A 328 6.24 15.76 -6.32
CA SER A 328 6.80 17.11 -6.58
C SER A 328 7.53 17.70 -5.38
N LEU A 329 7.19 17.26 -4.18
CA LEU A 329 7.87 17.67 -2.96
C LEU A 329 8.93 16.67 -2.49
N GLY A 330 9.05 15.49 -3.10
CA GLY A 330 9.86 14.40 -2.55
C GLY A 330 9.38 13.95 -1.17
N LEU A 331 8.10 14.15 -0.85
CA LEU A 331 7.52 13.92 0.48
C LEU A 331 6.82 12.56 0.56
N LEU A 332 7.14 11.81 1.61
CA LEU A 332 6.33 10.70 2.08
C LEU A 332 6.03 10.89 3.56
N VAL A 333 4.77 10.74 3.93
CA VAL A 333 4.35 10.51 5.30
C VAL A 333 3.77 9.11 5.39
N SER A 334 4.45 8.21 6.10
CA SER A 334 3.98 6.85 6.35
C SER A 334 3.55 6.74 7.81
N TRP A 335 2.30 6.33 8.01
CA TRP A 335 1.79 6.24 9.36
C TRP A 335 0.90 4.99 9.51
N THR A 336 1.09 4.22 10.59
CA THR A 336 0.34 3.01 10.90
C THR A 336 -0.14 2.99 12.35
N GLY A 337 -1.17 2.21 12.62
CA GLY A 337 -1.69 2.04 13.96
C GLY A 337 -3.20 1.83 13.98
N VAL A 338 -3.83 2.14 15.12
CA VAL A 338 -5.27 2.08 15.28
C VAL A 338 -5.80 3.47 15.57
N THR A 339 -6.72 3.96 14.72
CA THR A 339 -7.55 5.12 15.07
C THR A 339 -8.91 4.59 15.51
N VAL A 340 -9.28 4.87 16.75
CA VAL A 340 -10.57 4.44 17.29
C VAL A 340 -11.68 5.16 16.53
N PRO A 341 -12.75 4.44 16.09
CA PRO A 341 -13.94 5.08 15.54
C PRO A 341 -14.47 6.16 16.50
N GLY A 342 -14.69 7.38 15.99
CA GLY A 342 -15.04 8.54 16.82
C GLY A 342 -13.86 9.39 17.27
N GLY A 343 -12.60 8.99 16.98
CA GLY A 343 -11.47 9.92 16.96
C GLY A 343 -11.72 10.98 15.89
N ALA A 344 -11.27 12.22 16.15
CA ALA A 344 -11.58 13.35 15.27
C ALA A 344 -11.30 13.02 13.80
N VAL A 345 -12.31 13.14 12.95
CA VAL A 345 -12.17 13.00 11.49
C VAL A 345 -11.16 14.03 10.96
N SER A 346 -11.06 15.18 11.65
CA SER A 346 -10.06 16.21 11.39
C SER A 346 -8.61 15.78 11.62
N PHE A 347 -8.36 14.64 12.28
CA PHE A 347 -7.00 14.30 12.72
C PHE A 347 -5.96 14.23 11.58
N PRO A 348 -6.22 13.58 10.43
CA PRO A 348 -5.29 13.62 9.30
C PRO A 348 -5.09 15.02 8.74
N HIS A 349 -6.17 15.80 8.64
CA HIS A 349 -6.13 17.18 8.18
C HIS A 349 -5.26 18.06 9.09
N ASP A 350 -5.47 18.01 10.40
CA ASP A 350 -4.73 18.82 11.36
C ASP A 350 -3.24 18.43 11.40
N PHE A 351 -2.96 17.12 11.25
CA PHE A 351 -1.58 16.64 11.15
C PHE A 351 -0.89 17.17 9.88
N LEU A 352 -1.52 16.97 8.71
CA LEU A 352 -0.95 17.43 7.43
C LEU A 352 -0.81 18.95 7.40
N ARG A 353 -1.80 19.70 7.92
CA ARG A 353 -1.71 21.14 8.07
C ARG A 353 -0.51 21.56 8.94
N GLY A 354 -0.31 20.88 10.08
CA GLY A 354 0.86 21.13 10.92
C GLY A 354 2.18 20.85 10.21
N LEU A 355 2.24 19.77 9.43
CA LEU A 355 3.43 19.40 8.69
C LEU A 355 3.68 20.35 7.50
N THR A 356 2.67 20.71 6.71
CA THR A 356 2.81 21.66 5.60
C THR A 356 3.24 23.04 6.10
N GLY A 357 2.77 23.47 7.27
CA GLY A 357 3.22 24.70 7.94
C GLY A 357 4.69 24.70 8.35
N ALA A 358 5.35 23.53 8.41
CA ALA A 358 6.79 23.42 8.67
C ALA A 358 7.66 23.62 7.41
N PHE A 359 7.09 23.60 6.21
CA PHE A 359 7.84 23.80 4.98
C PHE A 359 8.39 25.23 4.87
N ARG A 360 9.68 25.35 4.49
CA ARG A 360 10.39 26.60 4.25
C ARG A 360 10.88 26.71 2.81
N ASN A 361 11.12 25.57 2.17
CA ASN A 361 11.49 25.49 0.75
C ASN A 361 10.85 24.26 0.09
N PRO A 362 9.77 24.42 -0.72
CA PRO A 362 8.99 25.67 -0.90
C PRO A 362 8.12 25.97 0.35
N THR A 363 7.64 27.19 0.47
CA THR A 363 6.55 27.50 1.42
C THR A 363 5.23 27.02 0.83
N LEU A 364 4.44 26.28 1.63
CA LEU A 364 3.14 25.78 1.22
C LEU A 364 2.00 26.66 1.77
N PRO A 365 0.84 26.70 1.10
CA PRO A 365 -0.31 27.43 1.58
C PRO A 365 -0.87 26.79 2.86
N ASP A 366 -1.41 27.62 3.77
CA ASP A 366 -2.21 27.12 4.90
C ASP A 366 -3.63 26.76 4.39
N PRO A 367 -4.07 25.49 4.49
CA PRO A 367 -5.41 25.09 4.06
C PRO A 367 -6.54 25.63 4.94
N GLY A 368 -6.20 26.23 6.09
CA GLY A 368 -7.19 26.61 7.10
C GLY A 368 -7.59 25.44 8.03
N PRO A 369 -8.52 25.67 8.96
CA PRO A 369 -9.02 24.64 9.84
C PRO A 369 -9.88 23.64 9.06
N TYR A 370 -9.94 22.38 9.56
CA TYR A 370 -10.83 21.36 9.01
C TYR A 370 -12.30 21.82 9.03
N VAL A 371 -12.98 21.57 7.92
CA VAL A 371 -14.44 21.77 7.81
C VAL A 371 -15.08 20.37 7.80
N ASP A 372 -15.99 20.12 8.72
CA ASP A 372 -16.65 18.83 8.84
C ASP A 372 -17.65 18.62 7.69
N HIS A 373 -17.48 17.50 6.99
CA HIS A 373 -18.41 17.06 5.96
C HIS A 373 -19.10 15.78 6.46
N PRO A 374 -20.45 15.71 6.47
CA PRO A 374 -21.16 14.51 6.88
C PRO A 374 -20.77 13.32 6.04
N ASP A 375 -20.20 12.29 6.67
CA ASP A 375 -19.94 11.00 6.01
C ASP A 375 -21.26 10.24 5.88
N THR A 376 -21.81 10.17 4.67
CA THR A 376 -23.04 9.45 4.37
C THR A 376 -22.77 8.00 3.93
N SER A 377 -21.52 7.57 3.81
CA SER A 377 -21.15 6.24 3.30
C SER A 377 -21.70 5.10 4.16
N LEU A 378 -21.76 5.29 5.48
CA LEU A 378 -22.29 4.29 6.42
C LEU A 378 -23.81 4.14 6.37
N THR A 379 -24.53 5.11 5.78
CA THR A 379 -25.98 5.08 5.60
C THR A 379 -26.39 4.55 4.23
N ASP A 380 -25.44 4.27 3.36
CA ASP A 380 -25.69 3.67 2.05
C ASP A 380 -26.24 2.23 2.27
N PRO A 381 -27.42 1.89 1.72
CA PRO A 381 -27.98 0.54 1.78
C PRO A 381 -27.02 -0.54 1.24
N MET A 382 -26.12 -0.18 0.33
CA MET A 382 -25.10 -1.07 -0.22
C MET A 382 -23.97 -1.39 0.76
N PHE A 383 -23.85 -0.66 1.86
CA PHE A 383 -22.84 -0.94 2.90
C PHE A 383 -23.07 -2.32 3.55
N ILE A 384 -24.34 -2.68 3.80
CA ILE A 384 -24.72 -4.01 4.28
C ILE A 384 -25.80 -4.56 3.35
N ASN A 385 -25.42 -5.39 2.39
CA ASN A 385 -26.33 -6.09 1.52
C ASN A 385 -26.55 -7.52 2.04
N PRO A 386 -27.77 -7.91 2.47
CA PRO A 386 -28.02 -9.24 3.05
C PRO A 386 -27.72 -10.38 2.08
N ASP A 387 -28.08 -10.24 0.81
CA ASP A 387 -27.87 -11.30 -0.19
C ASP A 387 -26.40 -11.47 -0.53
N ALA A 388 -25.66 -10.37 -0.67
CA ALA A 388 -24.20 -10.40 -0.84
C ALA A 388 -23.50 -10.96 0.42
N THR A 389 -24.03 -10.69 1.62
CA THR A 389 -23.54 -11.31 2.87
C THR A 389 -23.72 -12.82 2.87
N LEU A 390 -24.86 -13.32 2.42
CA LEU A 390 -25.09 -14.76 2.27
C LEU A 390 -24.18 -15.35 1.18
N ALA A 391 -24.00 -14.66 0.06
CA ALA A 391 -23.11 -15.08 -1.03
C ALA A 391 -21.66 -15.23 -0.56
N ALA A 392 -21.19 -14.35 0.32
CA ALA A 392 -19.86 -14.43 0.92
C ALA A 392 -19.66 -15.72 1.75
N LEU A 393 -20.75 -16.31 2.24
CA LEU A 393 -20.75 -17.60 2.93
C LEU A 393 -21.06 -18.77 1.98
N GLY A 394 -21.20 -18.53 0.68
CA GLY A 394 -21.64 -19.53 -0.29
C GLY A 394 -23.10 -19.94 -0.13
N LEU A 395 -23.93 -19.02 0.36
CA LEU A 395 -25.36 -19.21 0.61
C LEU A 395 -26.18 -18.13 -0.12
N GLY A 396 -27.50 -18.38 -0.22
CA GLY A 396 -28.42 -17.39 -0.79
C GLY A 396 -28.41 -17.31 -2.32
N PRO A 397 -29.22 -16.37 -2.89
CA PRO A 397 -29.47 -16.30 -4.31
C PRO A 397 -28.28 -15.87 -5.17
N MET A 398 -27.33 -15.13 -4.58
CA MET A 398 -26.10 -14.65 -5.23
C MET A 398 -24.93 -15.62 -5.05
N SER A 399 -25.12 -16.82 -4.50
CA SER A 399 -24.03 -17.78 -4.33
C SER A 399 -23.65 -18.38 -5.67
N TYR A 400 -22.34 -18.53 -5.92
CA TYR A 400 -21.86 -19.16 -7.14
C TYR A 400 -22.29 -20.64 -7.18
N PRO A 401 -22.83 -21.13 -8.31
CA PRO A 401 -23.25 -22.51 -8.42
C PRO A 401 -22.12 -23.49 -8.09
N GLY A 402 -22.37 -24.43 -7.18
CA GLY A 402 -21.36 -25.40 -6.75
C GLY A 402 -20.35 -24.90 -5.71
N CYS A 403 -20.49 -23.66 -5.22
CA CYS A 403 -19.69 -23.13 -4.12
C CYS A 403 -20.53 -22.96 -2.85
N GLY A 404 -20.02 -23.42 -1.73
CA GLY A 404 -20.62 -23.23 -0.42
C GLY A 404 -19.56 -23.31 0.68
N ILE A 405 -20.00 -23.23 1.92
CA ILE A 405 -19.12 -23.17 3.09
C ILE A 405 -18.21 -24.40 3.26
N LEU A 406 -18.59 -25.55 2.73
CA LEU A 406 -17.85 -26.83 2.88
C LEU A 406 -17.06 -27.21 1.64
N ALA A 407 -17.53 -26.82 0.45
CA ALA A 407 -16.88 -27.16 -0.81
C ALA A 407 -17.14 -26.06 -1.85
N CYS A 408 -16.22 -25.92 -2.80
CA CYS A 408 -16.38 -25.04 -3.93
C CYS A 408 -15.85 -25.70 -5.20
N LEU A 409 -16.66 -25.71 -6.27
CA LEU A 409 -16.32 -26.32 -7.56
C LEU A 409 -15.90 -27.79 -7.41
N GLY A 410 -16.57 -28.54 -6.54
CA GLY A 410 -16.32 -29.95 -6.29
C GLY A 410 -15.07 -30.24 -5.46
N LYS A 411 -14.37 -29.22 -4.95
CA LYS A 411 -13.20 -29.39 -4.08
C LYS A 411 -13.59 -29.09 -2.62
N PRO A 412 -13.25 -29.96 -1.66
CA PRO A 412 -13.48 -29.69 -0.25
C PRO A 412 -12.64 -28.48 0.19
N LEU A 413 -13.22 -27.62 1.03
CA LEU A 413 -12.55 -26.48 1.63
C LEU A 413 -12.11 -26.83 3.04
N TYR A 414 -10.82 -26.75 3.30
CA TYR A 414 -10.25 -27.07 4.61
C TYR A 414 -9.17 -26.06 5.00
N PRO A 415 -9.13 -25.64 6.25
CA PRO A 415 -10.12 -25.87 7.31
C PRO A 415 -11.45 -25.20 6.97
N PRO A 416 -12.61 -25.72 7.45
CA PRO A 416 -13.93 -25.18 7.14
C PRO A 416 -14.10 -23.73 7.60
N PHE A 417 -13.32 -23.31 8.61
CA PHE A 417 -13.20 -21.91 9.05
C PHE A 417 -11.71 -21.57 9.12
N GLY A 418 -11.28 -20.61 8.29
CA GLY A 418 -9.89 -20.20 8.25
C GLY A 418 -9.52 -19.40 9.50
N GLY A 419 -8.50 -19.85 10.25
CA GLY A 419 -7.86 -19.08 11.29
C GLY A 419 -6.65 -18.30 10.75
N TRP A 420 -6.19 -17.30 11.50
CA TRP A 420 -4.91 -16.67 11.25
C TRP A 420 -3.77 -17.63 11.60
N PRO A 421 -2.62 -17.55 10.90
CA PRO A 421 -1.45 -18.35 11.24
C PRO A 421 -0.99 -18.10 12.68
N PRO A 422 -0.33 -19.07 13.34
CA PRO A 422 0.23 -18.87 14.67
C PRO A 422 1.08 -17.60 14.77
N GLY A 423 0.85 -16.79 15.81
CA GLY A 423 1.52 -15.51 16.01
C GLY A 423 0.94 -14.35 15.20
N CYS A 424 -0.02 -14.62 14.32
CA CYS A 424 -0.76 -13.60 13.58
C CYS A 424 -2.19 -13.46 14.11
N PHE A 425 -2.74 -12.26 14.02
CA PHE A 425 -4.13 -11.93 14.32
C PHE A 425 -4.59 -10.79 13.40
N ILE A 426 -5.85 -10.47 13.46
CA ILE A 426 -6.53 -9.49 12.58
C ILE A 426 -5.71 -8.20 12.34
N LEU A 427 -5.04 -7.68 13.35
CA LEU A 427 -4.31 -6.42 13.26
C LEU A 427 -2.86 -6.59 12.77
N GLY A 428 -2.22 -7.73 13.04
CA GLY A 428 -0.82 -7.91 12.68
C GLY A 428 -0.22 -9.24 13.13
N CYS A 429 1.06 -9.42 12.90
CA CYS A 429 1.83 -10.59 13.30
C CYS A 429 2.91 -10.20 14.30
N VAL A 430 2.98 -10.89 15.43
CA VAL A 430 3.92 -10.61 16.52
C VAL A 430 4.74 -11.86 16.85
N GLY A 431 6.06 -11.73 16.82
CA GLY A 431 6.99 -12.73 17.38
C GLY A 431 7.18 -14.01 16.57
N THR A 432 6.62 -14.13 15.38
CA THR A 432 6.81 -15.29 14.49
C THR A 432 7.00 -14.84 13.06
N ASP A 433 7.63 -15.67 12.25
CA ASP A 433 7.67 -15.52 10.80
C ASP A 433 6.21 -15.52 10.26
N PRO A 434 5.71 -14.41 9.69
CA PRO A 434 4.37 -14.32 9.17
C PRO A 434 4.15 -15.21 7.93
N ALA A 435 5.21 -15.55 7.20
CA ALA A 435 5.15 -16.49 6.08
C ALA A 435 5.02 -17.91 6.61
N THR A 436 3.81 -18.37 6.84
CA THR A 436 3.61 -19.78 7.23
C THR A 436 3.78 -20.68 6.01
N PRO A 437 4.79 -21.58 5.99
CA PRO A 437 4.83 -22.64 5.01
C PRO A 437 3.63 -23.56 5.25
N GLY A 438 2.69 -23.62 4.35
CA GLY A 438 1.60 -24.58 4.47
C GLY A 438 0.28 -24.18 3.85
N ILE A 439 0.13 -22.93 3.45
CA ILE A 439 -0.96 -22.51 2.55
C ILE A 439 -0.33 -22.29 1.17
N ARG A 440 0.17 -23.35 0.58
CA ARG A 440 0.55 -23.39 -0.83
C ARG A 440 -0.58 -24.00 -1.64
#